data_76df3eacc3cde18befa06a2caa7edc98
#
_entry.id   76df3eacc3cde18befa06a2caa7edc98
#
_cell.length_a   1.000
_cell.length_b   1.000
_cell.length_c   1.000
_cell.angle_alpha   90.00
_cell.angle_beta   90.00
_cell.angle_gamma   90.00
#
_symmetry.space_group_name_H-M   'P 1'
#
loop_
_entity.id
_entity.type
_entity.pdbx_description
1 polymer ?
#
loop_
_entity_poly.entity_id
_entity_poly.type
_entity_poly.pdbx_seq_one_letter_code
_entity_poly.pdbx_strand_id
1 'polypeptide(L)'
;VGRTLTASERVFLGAGTCAGLVTTGCNIPIFVAAHKEMHIIPIAPPTSLFKWINFYDPDDILGWPLQPLSSGYRALVEDRPINASGGIASLLARSWNPLSHNSYWGDAAVLDAVAAMLRRLAA
;
A
#
# COMPACT_ATOMS: atom_id res chain seq x y z
N VAL A 1 13.34 -12.21 30.42
CA VAL A 1 13.62 -10.94 31.14
C VAL A 1 13.33 -9.81 30.17
N GLY A 2 12.17 -9.13 30.34
CA GLY A 2 11.77 -8.02 29.48
C GLY A 2 12.61 -6.78 29.78
N ARG A 3 13.29 -6.24 28.76
CA ARG A 3 13.97 -4.93 28.84
C ARG A 3 12.92 -3.81 28.94
N THR A 4 13.11 -2.86 29.84
CA THR A 4 12.29 -1.66 29.89
C THR A 4 12.60 -0.78 28.67
N LEU A 5 11.56 -0.42 27.93
CA LEU A 5 11.68 0.47 26.76
C LEU A 5 11.91 1.92 27.19
N THR A 6 12.79 2.63 26.50
CA THR A 6 12.93 4.08 26.61
C THR A 6 11.69 4.80 26.09
N ALA A 7 11.56 6.09 26.38
CA ALA A 7 10.46 6.91 25.87
C ALA A 7 10.44 6.92 24.32
N SER A 8 11.61 7.07 23.67
CA SER A 8 11.74 7.08 22.22
C SER A 8 11.34 5.73 21.61
N GLU A 9 11.76 4.62 22.23
CA GLU A 9 11.39 3.29 21.75
C GLU A 9 9.87 3.02 21.87
N ARG A 10 9.23 3.51 22.94
CA ARG A 10 7.77 3.42 23.08
C ARG A 10 7.04 4.20 21.99
N VAL A 11 7.50 5.42 21.67
CA VAL A 11 6.94 6.24 20.59
C VAL A 11 7.10 5.53 19.24
N PHE A 12 8.29 4.99 18.96
CA PHE A 12 8.56 4.24 17.73
C PHE A 12 7.69 2.98 17.59
N LEU A 13 7.61 2.17 18.66
CA LEU A 13 6.80 0.95 18.65
C LEU A 13 5.30 1.23 18.63
N GLY A 14 4.86 2.38 19.15
CA GLY A 14 3.49 2.89 19.02
C GLY A 14 3.17 3.45 17.63
N ALA A 15 4.09 3.29 16.66
CA ALA A 15 3.99 3.83 15.30
C ALA A 15 3.81 5.37 15.25
N GLY A 16 4.09 6.09 16.34
CA GLY A 16 3.97 7.55 16.39
C GLY A 16 4.94 8.30 15.46
N THR A 17 5.92 7.61 14.89
CA THR A 17 6.84 8.14 13.88
C THR A 17 6.46 7.76 12.45
N CYS A 18 5.44 6.91 12.26
CA CYS A 18 5.02 6.48 10.94
C CYS A 18 4.18 7.58 10.27
N ALA A 19 4.75 8.25 9.29
CA ALA A 19 4.11 9.33 8.57
C ALA A 19 3.67 8.95 7.14
N GLY A 20 3.97 7.74 6.70
CA GLY A 20 3.53 7.27 5.39
C GLY A 20 3.69 5.78 5.20
N LEU A 21 2.85 5.23 4.33
CA LEU A 21 2.88 3.84 3.89
C LEU A 21 2.69 3.81 2.37
N VAL A 22 3.54 3.10 1.68
CA VAL A 22 3.35 2.78 0.26
C VAL A 22 3.25 1.27 0.14
N THR A 23 2.16 0.79 -0.44
CA THR A 23 1.96 -0.62 -0.77
C THR A 23 1.90 -0.81 -2.28
N THR A 24 2.41 -1.92 -2.76
CA THR A 24 2.40 -2.31 -4.17
C THR A 24 1.88 -3.73 -4.28
N GLY A 25 0.98 -3.98 -5.23
CA GLY A 25 0.43 -5.31 -5.44
C GLY A 25 -0.21 -5.91 -4.18
N CYS A 26 -0.96 -5.12 -3.42
CA CYS A 26 -1.44 -5.51 -2.10
C CYS A 26 -2.52 -6.59 -2.21
N ASN A 27 -2.34 -7.69 -1.49
CA ASN A 27 -3.23 -8.84 -1.49
C ASN A 27 -4.20 -8.92 -0.30
N ILE A 28 -4.30 -7.86 0.52
CA ILE A 28 -5.27 -7.79 1.63
C ILE A 28 -6.69 -8.22 1.21
N PRO A 29 -7.21 -7.79 0.05
CA PRO A 29 -8.55 -8.17 -0.39
C PRO A 29 -8.79 -9.69 -0.44
N ILE A 30 -7.76 -10.46 -0.80
CA ILE A 30 -7.86 -11.93 -0.84
C ILE A 30 -8.10 -12.50 0.56
N PHE A 31 -7.41 -11.97 1.57
CA PHE A 31 -7.52 -12.46 2.95
C PHE A 31 -8.80 -12.05 3.64
N VAL A 32 -9.38 -10.91 3.24
CA VAL A 32 -10.59 -10.39 3.88
C VAL A 32 -11.88 -10.70 3.10
N ALA A 33 -11.79 -11.35 1.94
CA ALA A 33 -12.92 -11.62 1.04
C ALA A 33 -14.11 -12.34 1.69
N ALA A 34 -13.86 -13.15 2.74
CA ALA A 34 -14.92 -13.85 3.48
C ALA A 34 -15.55 -13.02 4.60
N HIS A 35 -15.04 -11.82 4.87
CA HIS A 35 -15.53 -10.96 5.94
C HIS A 35 -16.59 -9.99 5.42
N LYS A 36 -17.54 -9.63 6.28
CA LYS A 36 -18.49 -8.55 5.99
C LYS A 36 -17.75 -7.21 6.00
N GLU A 37 -18.13 -6.28 5.12
CA GLU A 37 -17.52 -4.95 4.99
C GLU A 37 -17.35 -4.24 6.35
N MET A 38 -18.36 -4.31 7.22
CA MET A 38 -18.33 -3.69 8.54
C MET A 38 -17.23 -4.22 9.48
N HIS A 39 -16.66 -5.38 9.17
CA HIS A 39 -15.55 -5.97 9.94
C HIS A 39 -14.18 -5.70 9.29
N ILE A 40 -14.15 -5.08 8.13
CA ILE A 40 -12.93 -4.77 7.40
C ILE A 40 -12.51 -3.35 7.76
N ILE A 41 -11.70 -3.24 8.80
CA ILE A 41 -11.25 -1.97 9.36
C ILE A 41 -9.77 -1.77 9.04
N PRO A 42 -9.37 -0.64 8.41
CA PRO A 42 -7.96 -0.34 8.20
C PRO A 42 -7.25 -0.01 9.52
N ILE A 43 -5.94 0.08 9.48
CA ILE A 43 -5.15 0.61 10.59
C ILE A 43 -5.62 2.04 10.92
N ALA A 44 -5.60 2.40 12.20
CA ALA A 44 -5.77 3.79 12.58
C ALA A 44 -4.56 4.61 12.11
N PRO A 45 -4.76 5.82 11.53
CA PRO A 45 -3.63 6.67 11.15
C PRO A 45 -2.72 6.94 12.35
N PRO A 46 -1.43 6.56 12.29
CA PRO A 46 -0.53 6.73 13.45
C PRO A 46 -0.27 8.18 13.80
N THR A 47 -0.33 9.08 12.80
CA THR A 47 -0.14 10.52 12.94
C THR A 47 -1.10 11.28 12.03
N SER A 48 -1.30 12.57 12.29
CA SER A 48 -2.08 13.46 11.42
C SER A 48 -1.42 13.68 10.04
N LEU A 49 -0.14 13.39 9.90
CA LEU A 49 0.61 13.48 8.65
C LEU A 49 0.60 12.17 7.86
N PHE A 50 0.01 11.12 8.43
CA PHE A 50 0.03 9.80 7.80
C PHE A 50 -0.67 9.82 6.45
N LYS A 51 -0.01 9.25 5.45
CA LYS A 51 -0.56 9.06 4.11
C LYS A 51 -0.31 7.62 3.66
N TRP A 52 -1.35 6.96 3.14
CA TRP A 52 -1.24 5.62 2.57
C TRP A 52 -1.56 5.66 1.08
N ILE A 53 -0.58 5.29 0.24
CA ILE A 53 -0.73 5.15 -1.20
C ILE A 53 -0.60 3.67 -1.53
N ASN A 54 -1.58 3.12 -2.25
CA ASN A 54 -1.56 1.75 -2.73
C ASN A 54 -1.49 1.74 -4.26
N PHE A 55 -0.42 1.16 -4.80
CA PHE A 55 -0.28 0.95 -6.23
C PHE A 55 -0.73 -0.47 -6.58
N TYR A 56 -1.54 -0.58 -7.61
CA TYR A 56 -1.99 -1.86 -8.12
C TYR A 56 -2.00 -1.86 -9.65
N ASP A 57 -1.72 -2.99 -10.24
CA ASP A 57 -1.88 -3.23 -11.67
C ASP A 57 -3.19 -4.01 -11.87
N PRO A 58 -4.14 -3.53 -12.70
CA PRO A 58 -5.40 -4.25 -12.96
C PRO A 58 -5.20 -5.65 -13.56
N ASP A 59 -4.03 -5.92 -14.15
CA ASP A 59 -3.66 -7.23 -14.71
C ASP A 59 -2.92 -8.12 -13.69
N ASP A 60 -2.59 -7.60 -12.50
CA ASP A 60 -1.99 -8.37 -11.40
C ASP A 60 -3.09 -9.03 -10.55
N ILE A 61 -3.23 -10.34 -10.65
CA ILE A 61 -4.23 -11.09 -9.88
C ILE A 61 -3.99 -11.09 -8.36
N LEU A 62 -2.80 -10.76 -7.92
CA LEU A 62 -2.45 -10.68 -6.51
C LEU A 62 -2.54 -9.25 -5.97
N GLY A 63 -2.53 -8.25 -6.88
CA GLY A 63 -2.55 -6.83 -6.55
C GLY A 63 -3.92 -6.20 -6.76
N TRP A 64 -4.53 -5.72 -5.67
CA TRP A 64 -5.90 -5.21 -5.70
C TRP A 64 -6.00 -3.80 -5.16
N PRO A 65 -7.01 -3.01 -5.59
CA PRO A 65 -7.35 -1.76 -4.93
C PRO A 65 -7.89 -2.03 -3.53
N LEU A 66 -7.59 -1.13 -2.59
CA LEU A 66 -7.98 -1.26 -1.19
C LEU A 66 -9.22 -0.43 -0.84
N GLN A 67 -9.47 0.68 -1.54
CA GLN A 67 -10.62 1.55 -1.28
C GLN A 67 -11.99 0.83 -1.31
N PRO A 68 -12.22 -0.17 -2.21
CA PRO A 68 -13.48 -0.89 -2.24
C PRO A 68 -13.75 -1.77 -1.01
N LEU A 69 -12.75 -2.06 -0.18
CA LEU A 69 -12.87 -2.96 0.95
C LEU A 69 -13.85 -2.47 2.02
N SER A 70 -13.84 -1.17 2.31
CA SER A 70 -14.78 -0.55 3.25
C SER A 70 -14.73 0.97 3.18
N SER A 71 -15.68 1.62 3.86
CA SER A 71 -15.69 3.08 4.01
C SER A 71 -14.44 3.59 4.72
N GLY A 72 -13.90 2.85 5.69
CA GLY A 72 -12.64 3.17 6.36
C GLY A 72 -11.44 3.15 5.43
N TYR A 73 -11.33 2.12 4.59
CA TYR A 73 -10.27 2.05 3.56
C TYR A 73 -10.40 3.18 2.54
N ARG A 74 -11.63 3.48 2.10
CA ARG A 74 -11.90 4.59 1.16
C ARG A 74 -11.47 5.94 1.71
N ALA A 75 -11.61 6.16 3.00
CA ALA A 75 -11.22 7.41 3.65
C ALA A 75 -9.70 7.54 3.88
N LEU A 76 -8.98 6.41 4.00
CA LEU A 76 -7.59 6.39 4.42
C LEU A 76 -6.60 6.16 3.27
N VAL A 77 -6.97 5.34 2.29
CA VAL A 77 -6.05 4.87 1.24
C VAL A 77 -6.29 5.64 -0.05
N GLU A 78 -5.20 6.00 -0.72
CA GLU A 78 -5.21 6.50 -2.09
C GLU A 78 -4.78 5.36 -3.02
N ASP A 79 -5.74 4.74 -3.73
CA ASP A 79 -5.45 3.72 -4.74
C ASP A 79 -4.97 4.38 -6.04
N ARG A 80 -3.85 3.90 -6.58
CA ARG A 80 -3.27 4.36 -7.85
C ARG A 80 -3.06 3.18 -8.79
N PRO A 81 -3.86 3.07 -9.87
CA PRO A 81 -3.60 2.08 -10.89
C PRO A 81 -2.33 2.42 -11.66
N ILE A 82 -1.50 1.42 -11.93
CA ILE A 82 -0.34 1.50 -12.80
C ILE A 82 -0.32 0.32 -13.75
N ASN A 83 0.47 0.42 -14.81
CA ASN A 83 0.75 -0.70 -15.71
C ASN A 83 2.19 -1.17 -15.45
N ALA A 84 2.37 -2.01 -14.44
CA ALA A 84 3.67 -2.52 -14.03
C ALA A 84 4.28 -3.48 -15.06
N SER A 85 3.46 -4.07 -15.93
CA SER A 85 3.88 -5.01 -16.97
C SER A 85 4.28 -4.34 -18.30
N GLY A 86 4.53 -3.03 -18.31
CA GLY A 86 4.72 -2.17 -19.47
C GLY A 86 5.49 -2.79 -20.64
N GLY A 87 4.85 -2.82 -21.82
CA GLY A 87 5.44 -3.26 -23.08
C GLY A 87 4.48 -4.11 -23.95
N ILE A 88 4.89 -4.35 -25.19
CA ILE A 88 4.15 -5.18 -26.19
C ILE A 88 3.85 -6.59 -25.65
N ALA A 89 4.58 -7.06 -24.66
CA ALA A 89 4.35 -8.33 -23.99
C ALA A 89 3.02 -8.38 -23.22
N SER A 90 2.52 -7.26 -22.71
CA SER A 90 1.22 -7.19 -22.02
C SER A 90 0.04 -7.38 -22.98
N LEU A 91 0.22 -7.04 -24.26
CA LEU A 91 -0.80 -7.19 -25.30
C LEU A 91 -1.01 -8.66 -25.70
N LEU A 92 0.03 -9.48 -25.57
CA LEU A 92 0.00 -10.91 -25.92
C LEU A 92 -0.25 -11.82 -24.72
N ALA A 93 0.07 -11.36 -23.49
CA ALA A 93 -0.16 -12.09 -22.25
C ALA A 93 -1.39 -11.54 -21.52
N ARG A 94 -2.53 -11.61 -22.17
CA ARG A 94 -3.83 -11.06 -21.70
C ARG A 94 -4.44 -11.80 -20.50
N SER A 95 -3.68 -12.60 -19.81
CA SER A 95 -4.13 -13.25 -18.60
C SER A 95 -2.94 -13.77 -17.80
N TRP A 96 -2.87 -13.37 -16.53
CA TRP A 96 -2.11 -14.12 -15.55
C TRP A 96 -0.59 -14.00 -15.65
N ASN A 97 -0.05 -12.84 -15.32
CA ASN A 97 1.41 -12.75 -15.22
C ASN A 97 1.85 -12.56 -13.76
N PRO A 98 2.22 -13.62 -13.03
CA PRO A 98 2.78 -13.48 -11.68
C PRO A 98 4.10 -12.70 -11.66
N LEU A 99 4.73 -12.46 -12.81
CA LEU A 99 5.93 -11.62 -12.93
C LEU A 99 5.58 -10.12 -12.84
N SER A 100 4.33 -9.72 -13.14
CA SER A 100 3.89 -8.33 -12.97
C SER A 100 3.98 -7.90 -11.50
N HIS A 101 3.77 -8.84 -10.57
CA HIS A 101 3.88 -8.61 -9.14
C HIS A 101 5.27 -8.12 -8.69
N ASN A 102 6.33 -8.43 -9.42
CA ASN A 102 7.68 -7.98 -9.13
C ASN A 102 8.07 -6.67 -9.86
N SER A 103 7.26 -6.21 -10.80
CA SER A 103 7.59 -5.08 -11.67
C SER A 103 7.35 -3.71 -11.04
N TYR A 104 6.60 -3.65 -9.93
CA TYR A 104 6.30 -2.40 -9.22
C TYR A 104 7.56 -1.63 -8.78
N TRP A 105 8.61 -2.33 -8.39
CA TRP A 105 9.84 -1.71 -7.85
C TRP A 105 10.62 -0.88 -8.86
N GLY A 106 10.42 -1.12 -10.16
CA GLY A 106 11.02 -0.36 -11.24
C GLY A 106 10.11 0.72 -11.83
N ASP A 107 8.86 0.82 -11.37
CA ASP A 107 7.89 1.75 -11.93
C ASP A 107 8.15 3.19 -11.48
N ALA A 108 8.21 4.11 -12.44
CA ALA A 108 8.51 5.51 -12.17
C ALA A 108 7.46 6.17 -11.27
N ALA A 109 6.17 5.82 -11.41
CA ALA A 109 5.11 6.41 -10.59
C ALA A 109 5.24 6.01 -9.12
N VAL A 110 5.68 4.78 -8.85
CA VAL A 110 5.96 4.30 -7.48
C VAL A 110 7.16 5.04 -6.90
N LEU A 111 8.26 5.13 -7.64
CA LEU A 111 9.48 5.80 -7.20
C LEU A 111 9.24 7.31 -6.96
N ASP A 112 8.51 7.96 -7.83
CA ASP A 112 8.16 9.38 -7.70
C ASP A 112 7.27 9.64 -6.47
N ALA A 113 6.32 8.75 -6.19
CA ALA A 113 5.47 8.88 -5.02
C ALA A 113 6.25 8.71 -3.71
N VAL A 114 7.18 7.76 -3.66
CA VAL A 114 8.10 7.57 -2.52
C VAL A 114 8.97 8.82 -2.34
N ALA A 115 9.58 9.31 -3.42
CA ALA A 115 10.40 10.52 -3.38
C ALA A 115 9.61 11.76 -2.94
N ALA A 116 8.37 11.91 -3.41
CA ALA A 116 7.50 13.00 -2.99
C ALA A 116 7.12 12.90 -1.51
N MET A 117 6.83 11.69 -1.01
CA MET A 117 6.56 11.45 0.40
C MET A 117 7.77 11.82 1.27
N LEU A 118 8.97 11.40 0.90
CA LEU A 118 10.20 11.72 1.61
C LEU A 118 10.47 13.23 1.62
N ARG A 119 10.31 13.93 0.49
CA ARG A 119 10.46 15.39 0.43
C ARG A 119 9.48 16.11 1.35
N ARG A 120 8.23 15.65 1.40
CA ARG A 120 7.22 16.23 2.30
C ARG A 120 7.59 16.10 3.79
N LEU A 121 8.27 15.02 4.16
CA LEU A 121 8.67 14.76 5.54
C LEU A 121 9.97 15.48 5.93
N ALA A 122 10.76 15.90 4.94
CA ALA A 122 12.00 16.64 5.16
C ALA A 122 11.81 18.17 5.19
N ALA A 123 10.62 18.66 4.82
CA ALA A 123 10.25 20.09 4.83
C ALA A 123 9.64 20.50 6.17
#